data_c4d6c4ae8b2274e2a9e995d185ba83c2
#
_entry.id   c4d6c4ae8b2274e2a9e995d185ba83c2
#
_cell.length_a   1.000
_cell.length_b   1.000
_cell.length_c   1.000
_cell.angle_alpha   90.00
_cell.angle_beta   90.00
_cell.angle_gamma   90.00
#
_symmetry.space_group_name_H-M   'P 1'
#
loop_
_entity.id
_entity.type
_entity.pdbx_description
1 polymer ?
#
loop_
_entity_poly.entity_id
_entity_poly.type
_entity_poly.pdbx_seq_one_letter_code
_entity_poly.pdbx_strand_id
1 'polypeptide(L)'
;MSVPEVPAPDELVISVEAPEPVRDDLGLEFTIESDVDVAHPLVTIGDSLTHGFQNLAVRNTDRSWPALLAEAMGVTPFRYPVYPGPDGCAGLPLNMEELLRHADTITKGRPLPAHALRLIVALYTQARGVQRYWGFGPGRLPVEQAEFNHNLAIYGWDVRDALSKNVGWCQEQLAERPARRSWNPRRLLVQNDGPIAALRALAGPGDPGTTQLTAARQLGAEGVGTLVVALGANNALSSVLRLRLVWSGDNFADLNGKKAYTVWRPAHFQQEYDQLVTEIEKVGARHVVLVTVPHVTVAPLARGVGDKPEGSRYFARYTYAWISDDQFDTADPCLTGTQCRQIDSAIDMYNQVIIEHVRAHRQAGDDWRVFDLCALLDRLAYRRYLDDPTTRPSWWNRYGPYPLPQALRELHPRPDTRFFLSDARGRTQGGLIALDGVHPTSIGYGIMASEMLAILARANVPGAVGATIDFADLLRRDTLVSNPPASLGGDFRTLGWLQHRLQLFAALTELW
;
A
#
# COMPACT_ATOMS: atom_id res chain seq x y z
N MET A 1 10.67 -23.17 20.19
CA MET A 1 12.03 -22.84 19.69
C MET A 1 12.17 -21.32 19.69
N SER A 2 13.33 -20.77 20.07
CA SER A 2 13.58 -19.33 19.93
C SER A 2 13.59 -18.96 18.45
N VAL A 3 12.96 -17.83 18.08
CA VAL A 3 13.10 -17.27 16.72
C VAL A 3 14.60 -17.00 16.52
N PRO A 4 15.21 -17.48 15.42
CA PRO A 4 16.64 -17.25 15.18
C PRO A 4 16.92 -15.74 15.10
N GLU A 5 17.96 -15.29 15.78
CA GLU A 5 18.46 -13.94 15.58
C GLU A 5 19.01 -13.82 14.16
N VAL A 6 18.54 -12.80 13.45
CA VAL A 6 19.06 -12.45 12.14
C VAL A 6 20.06 -11.30 12.33
N PRO A 7 21.35 -11.49 12.05
CA PRO A 7 22.33 -10.42 12.20
C PRO A 7 21.97 -9.24 11.29
N ALA A 8 22.13 -8.04 11.81
CA ALA A 8 22.00 -6.83 11.01
C ALA A 8 23.16 -6.73 10.01
N PRO A 9 22.94 -6.18 8.81
CA PRO A 9 24.03 -5.79 7.92
C PRO A 9 24.97 -4.78 8.59
N ASP A 10 26.26 -4.84 8.28
CA ASP A 10 27.27 -3.97 8.93
C ASP A 10 26.98 -2.48 8.70
N GLU A 11 26.38 -2.13 7.57
CA GLU A 11 26.00 -0.75 7.23
C GLU A 11 24.73 -0.26 7.93
N LEU A 12 23.96 -1.14 8.58
CA LEU A 12 22.68 -0.76 9.19
C LEU A 12 22.89 0.05 10.48
N VAL A 13 22.49 1.31 10.44
CA VAL A 13 22.45 2.17 11.62
C VAL A 13 21.11 1.99 12.34
N ILE A 14 21.16 1.47 13.56
CA ILE A 14 19.94 1.22 14.35
C ILE A 14 19.42 2.54 14.92
N SER A 15 18.21 2.92 14.52
CA SER A 15 17.51 4.12 14.99
C SER A 15 17.07 3.97 16.45
N VAL A 16 17.42 4.95 17.28
CA VAL A 16 16.99 4.98 18.69
C VAL A 16 15.51 5.34 18.79
N GLU A 17 15.09 6.35 18.04
CA GLU A 17 13.69 6.80 17.93
C GLU A 17 13.30 7.01 16.46
N ALA A 18 12.01 7.21 16.18
CA ALA A 18 11.56 7.55 14.85
C ALA A 18 12.13 8.92 14.43
N PRO A 19 12.55 9.09 13.15
CA PRO A 19 13.01 10.37 12.64
C PRO A 19 11.97 11.48 12.82
N GLU A 20 12.45 12.70 13.00
CA GLU A 20 11.58 13.88 13.07
C GLU A 20 10.92 14.13 11.70
N PRO A 21 9.61 14.48 11.67
CA PRO A 21 8.94 14.84 10.44
C PRO A 21 9.66 15.95 9.67
N VAL A 22 9.81 15.80 8.38
CA VAL A 22 10.48 16.79 7.52
C VAL A 22 9.47 17.69 6.80
N ARG A 23 9.88 18.94 6.54
CA ARG A 23 9.13 19.86 5.65
C ARG A 23 9.25 19.37 4.21
N ASP A 24 8.20 19.58 3.43
CA ASP A 24 8.17 19.19 2.01
C ASP A 24 9.25 19.87 1.16
N ASP A 25 9.65 21.09 1.50
CA ASP A 25 10.68 21.88 0.84
C ASP A 25 12.06 21.78 1.51
N LEU A 26 12.20 21.00 2.56
CA LEU A 26 13.42 20.83 3.38
C LEU A 26 14.01 22.17 3.91
N GLY A 27 13.19 23.23 3.99
CA GLY A 27 13.62 24.58 4.39
C GLY A 27 14.37 25.34 3.28
N LEU A 28 14.39 24.82 2.07
CA LEU A 28 15.00 25.46 0.89
C LEU A 28 13.91 26.13 0.06
N GLU A 29 13.55 27.37 0.43
CA GLU A 29 12.47 28.11 -0.23
C GLU A 29 12.95 28.75 -1.52
N PHE A 30 12.23 28.51 -2.62
CA PHE A 30 12.29 29.26 -3.87
C PHE A 30 10.95 29.09 -4.59
N THR A 31 10.67 30.00 -5.50
CA THR A 31 9.44 30.00 -6.29
C THR A 31 9.80 29.77 -7.74
N ILE A 32 9.13 28.80 -8.39
CA ILE A 32 9.14 28.68 -9.85
C ILE A 32 7.85 29.28 -10.41
N GLU A 33 7.93 29.82 -11.62
CA GLU A 33 6.74 30.30 -12.34
C GLU A 33 5.85 29.08 -12.67
N SER A 34 4.60 29.11 -12.21
CA SER A 34 3.64 28.00 -12.31
C SER A 34 2.66 28.09 -13.48
N ASP A 35 2.70 29.17 -14.25
CA ASP A 35 1.63 29.57 -15.17
C ASP A 35 1.77 28.99 -16.60
N VAL A 36 2.19 27.74 -16.74
CA VAL A 36 2.23 27.11 -18.07
C VAL A 36 1.22 25.99 -18.13
N ASP A 37 0.34 26.09 -19.10
CA ASP A 37 -0.58 25.02 -19.49
C ASP A 37 0.23 23.79 -19.92
N VAL A 38 -0.07 22.63 -19.34
CA VAL A 38 0.60 21.36 -19.61
C VAL A 38 -0.44 20.29 -19.97
N ALA A 39 -0.08 19.38 -20.86
CA ALA A 39 -1.00 18.33 -21.30
C ALA A 39 -1.39 17.37 -20.16
N HIS A 40 -0.47 17.12 -19.24
CA HIS A 40 -0.66 16.19 -18.13
C HIS A 40 -0.38 16.86 -16.78
N PRO A 41 -1.38 17.54 -16.15
CA PRO A 41 -1.17 18.28 -14.90
C PRO A 41 -0.67 17.41 -13.74
N LEU A 42 -1.07 16.12 -13.69
CA LEU A 42 -0.70 15.17 -12.65
C LEU A 42 -0.42 13.79 -13.24
N VAL A 43 0.75 13.24 -12.95
CA VAL A 43 1.14 11.84 -13.25
C VAL A 43 1.68 11.21 -11.98
N THR A 44 1.37 9.93 -11.74
CA THR A 44 1.83 9.22 -10.55
C THR A 44 2.46 7.88 -10.91
N ILE A 45 3.60 7.59 -10.30
CA ILE A 45 4.30 6.29 -10.33
C ILE A 45 4.28 5.76 -8.90
N GLY A 46 4.07 4.46 -8.73
CA GLY A 46 4.07 3.89 -7.39
C GLY A 46 3.73 2.42 -7.35
N ASP A 47 3.49 1.98 -6.14
CA ASP A 47 3.08 0.62 -5.80
C ASP A 47 1.59 0.53 -5.44
N SER A 48 1.23 -0.42 -4.57
CA SER A 48 -0.15 -0.67 -4.13
C SER A 48 -0.81 0.52 -3.45
N LEU A 49 -0.06 1.31 -2.67
CA LEU A 49 -0.58 2.50 -1.99
C LEU A 49 -1.05 3.57 -2.98
N THR A 50 -0.38 3.69 -4.11
CA THR A 50 -0.71 4.65 -5.18
C THR A 50 -1.75 4.07 -6.14
N HIS A 51 -1.73 2.75 -6.36
CA HIS A 51 -2.67 2.05 -7.21
C HIS A 51 -4.12 2.09 -6.68
N GLY A 52 -4.30 2.25 -5.37
CA GLY A 52 -5.61 2.18 -4.71
C GLY A 52 -5.99 0.76 -4.28
N PHE A 53 -4.99 -0.05 -3.90
CA PHE A 53 -5.20 -1.40 -3.39
C PHE A 53 -5.82 -1.34 -1.99
N GLN A 54 -6.87 -2.12 -1.75
CA GLN A 54 -7.51 -2.27 -0.44
C GLN A 54 -8.30 -3.57 -0.37
N ASN A 55 -8.45 -4.14 0.82
CA ASN A 55 -9.22 -5.38 1.01
C ASN A 55 -8.73 -6.54 0.14
N LEU A 56 -7.41 -6.68 -0.06
CA LEU A 56 -6.75 -7.67 -0.93
C LEU A 56 -7.07 -7.53 -2.43
N ALA A 57 -7.50 -6.37 -2.88
CA ALA A 57 -7.75 -6.13 -4.30
C ALA A 57 -7.45 -4.69 -4.71
N VAL A 58 -7.00 -4.51 -5.94
CA VAL A 58 -7.14 -3.25 -6.63
C VAL A 58 -8.55 -3.20 -7.22
N ARG A 59 -9.37 -2.26 -6.74
CA ARG A 59 -10.81 -2.17 -7.07
C ARG A 59 -11.26 -0.73 -7.30
N ASN A 60 -11.16 0.09 -6.27
CA ASN A 60 -11.68 1.45 -6.22
C ASN A 60 -10.60 2.44 -6.65
N THR A 61 -10.06 2.28 -7.86
CA THR A 61 -8.99 3.14 -8.39
C THR A 61 -9.42 4.59 -8.55
N ASP A 62 -10.73 4.83 -8.69
CA ASP A 62 -11.37 6.15 -8.62
C ASP A 62 -11.31 6.80 -7.24
N ARG A 63 -10.95 6.04 -6.19
CA ARG A 63 -10.78 6.47 -4.80
C ARG A 63 -9.37 6.24 -4.28
N SER A 64 -8.43 5.96 -5.17
CA SER A 64 -7.00 6.05 -4.85
C SER A 64 -6.63 7.49 -4.52
N TRP A 65 -5.60 7.71 -3.69
CA TRP A 65 -5.21 9.09 -3.36
C TRP A 65 -4.87 9.94 -4.60
N PRO A 66 -4.28 9.40 -5.71
CA PRO A 66 -4.07 10.20 -6.92
C PRO A 66 -5.36 10.63 -7.60
N ALA A 67 -6.37 9.75 -7.66
CA ALA A 67 -7.66 10.09 -8.24
C ALA A 67 -8.42 11.12 -7.41
N LEU A 68 -8.40 10.99 -6.07
CA LEU A 68 -8.98 11.98 -5.16
C LEU A 68 -8.27 13.33 -5.24
N LEU A 69 -6.95 13.32 -5.38
CA LEU A 69 -6.14 14.52 -5.57
C LEU A 69 -6.51 15.22 -6.89
N ALA A 70 -6.57 14.45 -8.00
CA ALA A 70 -6.95 14.97 -9.31
C ALA A 70 -8.37 15.55 -9.30
N GLU A 71 -9.34 14.86 -8.67
CA GLU A 71 -10.72 15.34 -8.49
C GLU A 71 -10.75 16.68 -7.75
N ALA A 72 -10.04 16.79 -6.62
CA ALA A 72 -9.96 18.01 -5.82
C ALA A 72 -9.31 19.18 -6.58
N MET A 73 -8.28 18.91 -7.39
CA MET A 73 -7.59 19.91 -8.21
C MET A 73 -8.34 20.27 -9.50
N GLY A 74 -9.45 19.58 -9.83
CA GLY A 74 -10.17 19.78 -11.09
C GLY A 74 -9.42 19.27 -12.33
N VAL A 75 -8.48 18.35 -12.18
CA VAL A 75 -7.71 17.76 -13.29
C VAL A 75 -8.60 16.79 -14.07
N THR A 76 -8.94 17.16 -15.29
CA THR A 76 -9.82 16.37 -16.17
C THR A 76 -9.28 16.42 -17.61
N PRO A 77 -9.08 15.26 -18.27
CA PRO A 77 -9.24 13.91 -17.72
C PRO A 77 -8.07 13.51 -16.81
N PHE A 78 -8.35 12.73 -15.74
CA PHE A 78 -7.34 11.97 -15.01
C PHE A 78 -7.60 10.48 -15.25
N ARG A 79 -6.71 9.82 -16.01
CA ARG A 79 -6.84 8.43 -16.41
C ARG A 79 -6.19 7.51 -15.37
N TYR A 80 -6.89 6.44 -15.01
CA TYR A 80 -6.41 5.38 -14.12
C TYR A 80 -6.90 4.01 -14.59
N PRO A 81 -6.18 2.91 -14.30
CA PRO A 81 -6.59 1.57 -14.70
C PRO A 81 -7.84 1.13 -13.95
N VAL A 82 -8.72 0.36 -14.63
CA VAL A 82 -9.98 -0.14 -14.06
C VAL A 82 -9.94 -1.66 -13.95
N TYR A 83 -10.45 -2.18 -12.84
CA TYR A 83 -10.46 -3.60 -12.53
C TYR A 83 -11.88 -4.10 -12.30
N PRO A 84 -12.67 -4.29 -13.39
CA PRO A 84 -13.99 -4.90 -13.30
C PRO A 84 -13.87 -6.35 -12.82
N GLY A 85 -15.00 -6.96 -12.49
CA GLY A 85 -15.06 -8.36 -12.06
C GLY A 85 -16.36 -9.00 -12.51
N PRO A 86 -16.57 -10.30 -12.22
CA PRO A 86 -17.85 -10.93 -12.45
C PRO A 86 -18.90 -10.32 -11.52
N ASP A 87 -20.15 -10.29 -11.94
CA ASP A 87 -21.35 -9.80 -11.25
C ASP A 87 -21.18 -9.38 -9.78
N GLY A 88 -20.87 -8.10 -9.56
CA GLY A 88 -20.72 -7.51 -8.23
C GLY A 88 -19.41 -7.78 -7.50
N CYS A 89 -18.50 -8.59 -8.06
CA CYS A 89 -17.19 -8.92 -7.48
C CYS A 89 -16.06 -8.22 -8.22
N ALA A 90 -16.08 -6.88 -8.27
CA ALA A 90 -14.99 -6.10 -8.86
C ALA A 90 -13.68 -6.25 -8.08
N GLY A 91 -12.56 -6.19 -8.80
CA GLY A 91 -11.22 -6.18 -8.24
C GLY A 91 -10.36 -7.37 -8.59
N LEU A 92 -9.05 -7.20 -8.38
CA LEU A 92 -7.99 -8.18 -8.68
C LEU A 92 -6.96 -8.13 -7.53
N PRO A 93 -6.53 -9.24 -6.94
CA PRO A 93 -6.89 -10.65 -7.23
C PRO A 93 -8.19 -11.12 -6.57
N LEU A 94 -8.56 -10.63 -5.38
CA LEU A 94 -9.73 -11.11 -4.64
C LEU A 94 -10.19 -10.07 -3.62
N ASN A 95 -11.38 -9.54 -3.79
CA ASN A 95 -11.94 -8.56 -2.88
C ASN A 95 -12.51 -9.20 -1.61
N MET A 96 -11.79 -9.03 -0.49
CA MET A 96 -12.19 -9.59 0.81
C MET A 96 -13.51 -8.99 1.32
N GLU A 97 -13.77 -7.71 1.06
CA GLU A 97 -15.01 -7.07 1.50
C GLU A 97 -16.24 -7.73 0.87
N GLU A 98 -16.19 -7.99 -0.45
CA GLU A 98 -17.27 -8.68 -1.15
C GLU A 98 -17.48 -10.11 -0.67
N LEU A 99 -16.37 -10.83 -0.38
CA LEU A 99 -16.46 -12.16 0.21
C LEU A 99 -17.19 -12.15 1.55
N LEU A 100 -16.85 -11.19 2.42
CA LEU A 100 -17.48 -11.07 3.74
C LEU A 100 -18.94 -10.64 3.64
N ARG A 101 -19.29 -9.72 2.74
CA ARG A 101 -20.68 -9.34 2.47
C ARG A 101 -21.51 -10.53 1.99
N HIS A 102 -20.93 -11.35 1.11
CA HIS A 102 -21.59 -12.58 0.67
C HIS A 102 -21.77 -13.57 1.82
N ALA A 103 -20.77 -13.69 2.68
CA ALA A 103 -20.85 -14.50 3.90
C ALA A 103 -22.01 -14.02 4.81
N ASP A 104 -22.13 -12.72 5.04
CA ASP A 104 -23.23 -12.14 5.85
C ASP A 104 -24.62 -12.45 5.29
N THR A 105 -24.79 -12.49 3.96
CA THR A 105 -26.08 -12.87 3.35
C THR A 105 -26.48 -14.30 3.64
N ILE A 106 -25.49 -15.20 3.80
CA ILE A 106 -25.70 -16.63 4.08
C ILE A 106 -25.94 -16.86 5.57
N THR A 107 -25.15 -16.22 6.42
CA THR A 107 -25.18 -16.43 7.88
C THR A 107 -26.33 -15.66 8.52
N LYS A 108 -26.79 -14.57 7.90
CA LYS A 108 -27.80 -13.63 8.45
C LYS A 108 -27.45 -13.21 9.88
N GLY A 109 -26.16 -12.99 10.14
CA GLY A 109 -25.64 -12.59 11.45
C GLY A 109 -25.68 -13.71 12.53
N ARG A 110 -25.89 -14.98 12.15
CA ARG A 110 -25.89 -16.11 13.08
C ARG A 110 -24.50 -16.76 13.19
N PRO A 111 -24.13 -17.33 14.37
CA PRO A 111 -22.83 -17.98 14.54
C PRO A 111 -22.60 -19.15 13.59
N LEU A 112 -21.37 -19.29 13.16
CA LEU A 112 -20.82 -20.16 12.10
C LEU A 112 -21.13 -21.68 12.14
N PRO A 113 -21.23 -22.40 13.28
CA PRO A 113 -21.25 -23.86 13.23
C PRO A 113 -22.39 -24.44 12.39
N ALA A 114 -23.57 -23.81 12.38
CA ALA A 114 -24.72 -24.30 11.63
C ALA A 114 -24.67 -24.06 10.11
N HIS A 115 -23.79 -23.15 9.65
CA HIS A 115 -23.70 -22.72 8.25
C HIS A 115 -22.30 -22.91 7.64
N ALA A 116 -21.33 -23.44 8.39
CA ALA A 116 -19.92 -23.50 7.98
C ALA A 116 -19.72 -24.13 6.58
N LEU A 117 -20.38 -25.24 6.29
CA LEU A 117 -20.24 -25.91 4.99
C LEU A 117 -20.81 -25.06 3.85
N ARG A 118 -21.98 -24.44 4.05
CA ARG A 118 -22.60 -23.56 3.04
C ARG A 118 -21.73 -22.34 2.79
N LEU A 119 -21.17 -21.78 3.83
CA LEU A 119 -20.26 -20.64 3.76
C LEU A 119 -18.99 -20.98 2.97
N ILE A 120 -18.33 -22.09 3.31
CA ILE A 120 -17.13 -22.56 2.62
C ILE A 120 -17.42 -22.76 1.12
N VAL A 121 -18.54 -23.42 0.78
CA VAL A 121 -18.92 -23.64 -0.61
C VAL A 121 -19.20 -22.33 -1.35
N ALA A 122 -19.86 -21.39 -0.70
CA ALA A 122 -20.20 -20.10 -1.32
C ALA A 122 -18.95 -19.23 -1.54
N LEU A 123 -18.10 -19.09 -0.53
CA LEU A 123 -16.82 -18.36 -0.66
C LEU A 123 -15.92 -18.99 -1.73
N TYR A 124 -15.87 -20.33 -1.76
CA TYR A 124 -15.16 -21.06 -2.80
C TYR A 124 -15.73 -20.77 -4.20
N THR A 125 -17.05 -20.78 -4.36
CA THR A 125 -17.71 -20.53 -5.64
C THR A 125 -17.45 -19.11 -6.13
N GLN A 126 -17.52 -18.12 -5.22
CA GLN A 126 -17.26 -16.73 -5.54
C GLN A 126 -15.79 -16.51 -5.95
N ALA A 127 -14.85 -16.99 -5.16
CA ALA A 127 -13.42 -16.92 -5.49
C ALA A 127 -13.10 -17.60 -6.83
N ARG A 128 -13.77 -18.70 -7.13
CA ARG A 128 -13.71 -19.38 -8.44
C ARG A 128 -14.29 -18.52 -9.57
N GLY A 129 -15.35 -17.78 -9.33
CA GLY A 129 -15.91 -16.83 -10.31
C GLY A 129 -14.87 -15.76 -10.67
N VAL A 130 -14.24 -15.15 -9.67
CA VAL A 130 -13.17 -14.16 -9.85
C VAL A 130 -11.97 -14.76 -10.59
N GLN A 131 -11.51 -15.97 -10.18
CA GLN A 131 -10.43 -16.68 -10.85
C GLN A 131 -10.74 -16.98 -12.33
N ARG A 132 -11.97 -17.38 -12.67
CA ARG A 132 -12.38 -17.62 -14.06
C ARG A 132 -12.37 -16.34 -14.86
N TYR A 133 -12.90 -15.26 -14.31
CA TYR A 133 -12.97 -13.96 -14.97
C TYR A 133 -11.58 -13.45 -15.37
N TRP A 134 -10.65 -13.47 -14.44
CA TRP A 134 -9.30 -12.95 -14.65
C TRP A 134 -8.35 -13.96 -15.31
N GLY A 135 -8.51 -15.24 -15.04
CA GLY A 135 -7.61 -16.28 -15.56
C GLY A 135 -7.98 -16.77 -16.97
N PHE A 136 -9.28 -16.76 -17.33
CA PHE A 136 -9.78 -17.39 -18.55
C PHE A 136 -10.85 -16.58 -19.26
N GLY A 137 -11.35 -15.53 -18.65
CA GLY A 137 -12.47 -14.73 -19.12
C GLY A 137 -12.08 -13.33 -19.60
N PRO A 138 -13.05 -12.42 -19.65
CA PRO A 138 -12.85 -11.07 -20.18
C PRO A 138 -11.77 -10.25 -19.45
N GLY A 139 -11.55 -10.52 -18.17
CA GLY A 139 -10.52 -9.82 -17.38
C GLY A 139 -9.09 -10.02 -17.89
N ARG A 140 -8.83 -11.16 -18.56
CA ARG A 140 -7.52 -11.48 -19.15
C ARG A 140 -7.26 -10.78 -20.48
N LEU A 141 -8.29 -10.28 -21.13
CA LEU A 141 -8.13 -9.64 -22.44
C LEU A 141 -7.32 -8.36 -22.32
N PRO A 142 -6.44 -8.07 -23.30
CA PRO A 142 -5.73 -6.79 -23.35
C PRO A 142 -6.73 -5.63 -23.33
N VAL A 143 -6.34 -4.54 -22.69
CA VAL A 143 -7.06 -3.28 -22.73
C VAL A 143 -6.35 -2.39 -23.73
N GLU A 144 -7.03 -2.04 -24.81
CA GLU A 144 -6.50 -1.09 -25.79
C GLU A 144 -6.88 0.33 -25.36
N GLN A 145 -5.91 1.20 -25.28
CA GLN A 145 -6.07 2.62 -24.97
C GLN A 145 -5.21 3.44 -25.93
N ALA A 146 -5.75 4.58 -26.36
CA ALA A 146 -5.02 5.53 -27.22
C ALA A 146 -3.94 6.30 -26.48
N GLU A 147 -4.07 6.42 -25.15
CA GLU A 147 -3.19 7.19 -24.28
C GLU A 147 -2.90 6.44 -23.00
N PHE A 148 -1.73 6.68 -22.39
CA PHE A 148 -1.39 6.07 -21.10
C PHE A 148 -2.29 6.56 -19.96
N ASN A 149 -2.41 5.75 -18.92
CA ASN A 149 -2.96 6.19 -17.65
C ASN A 149 -2.06 7.29 -17.05
N HIS A 150 -2.67 8.19 -16.28
CA HIS A 150 -1.93 9.15 -15.45
C HIS A 150 -1.51 8.50 -14.12
N ASN A 151 -2.32 7.57 -13.59
CA ASN A 151 -1.90 6.70 -12.50
C ASN A 151 -1.27 5.41 -13.07
N LEU A 152 0.05 5.38 -13.09
CA LEU A 152 0.87 4.27 -13.61
C LEU A 152 1.26 3.27 -12.51
N ALA A 153 0.73 3.40 -11.30
CA ALA A 153 1.10 2.57 -10.17
C ALA A 153 0.69 1.11 -10.35
N ILE A 154 1.52 0.20 -9.83
CA ILE A 154 1.29 -1.26 -9.93
C ILE A 154 1.56 -1.90 -8.56
N TYR A 155 0.54 -2.53 -7.98
CA TYR A 155 0.67 -3.18 -6.69
C TYR A 155 1.72 -4.30 -6.68
N GLY A 156 2.38 -4.46 -5.54
CA GLY A 156 3.42 -5.47 -5.34
C GLY A 156 4.76 -5.16 -6.00
N TRP A 157 4.89 -4.05 -6.74
CA TRP A 157 6.15 -3.67 -7.35
C TRP A 157 7.04 -2.92 -6.36
N ASP A 158 8.30 -3.33 -6.28
CA ASP A 158 9.38 -2.62 -5.62
C ASP A 158 10.17 -1.74 -6.61
N VAL A 159 11.23 -1.08 -6.15
CA VAL A 159 12.05 -0.19 -6.98
C VAL A 159 12.64 -0.94 -8.19
N ARG A 160 13.16 -2.17 -8.01
CA ARG A 160 13.71 -2.97 -9.12
C ARG A 160 12.63 -3.34 -10.15
N ASP A 161 11.43 -3.64 -9.69
CA ASP A 161 10.31 -3.97 -10.57
C ASP A 161 9.96 -2.78 -11.47
N ALA A 162 9.88 -1.58 -10.90
CA ALA A 162 9.61 -0.36 -11.65
C ALA A 162 10.66 -0.07 -12.72
N LEU A 163 11.93 -0.37 -12.43
CA LEU A 163 13.05 -0.21 -13.36
C LEU A 163 13.09 -1.26 -14.47
N SER A 164 12.64 -2.50 -14.22
CA SER A 164 12.95 -3.64 -15.07
C SER A 164 11.76 -4.36 -15.67
N LYS A 165 10.62 -4.41 -14.97
CA LYS A 165 9.43 -5.07 -15.49
C LYS A 165 8.73 -4.18 -16.51
N ASN A 166 8.47 -4.74 -17.67
CA ASN A 166 7.81 -4.07 -18.78
C ASN A 166 6.61 -4.89 -19.29
N VAL A 167 5.90 -4.34 -20.25
CA VAL A 167 4.75 -5.00 -20.89
C VAL A 167 5.12 -6.37 -21.46
N GLY A 168 6.27 -6.49 -22.14
CA GLY A 168 6.76 -7.75 -22.71
C GLY A 168 6.99 -8.81 -21.63
N TRP A 169 7.69 -8.45 -20.55
CA TRP A 169 7.88 -9.36 -19.42
C TRP A 169 6.54 -9.86 -18.84
N CYS A 170 5.56 -8.97 -18.68
CA CYS A 170 4.24 -9.36 -18.19
C CYS A 170 3.53 -10.32 -19.15
N GLN A 171 3.63 -10.08 -20.45
CA GLN A 171 3.06 -10.95 -21.49
C GLN A 171 3.71 -12.34 -21.48
N GLU A 172 5.04 -12.40 -21.34
CA GLU A 172 5.81 -13.65 -21.21
C GLU A 172 5.37 -14.44 -19.97
N GLN A 173 5.22 -13.79 -18.80
CA GLN A 173 4.74 -14.45 -17.60
C GLN A 173 3.35 -15.06 -17.79
N LEU A 174 2.47 -14.38 -18.52
CA LEU A 174 1.12 -14.91 -18.82
C LEU A 174 1.18 -16.09 -19.83
N ALA A 175 2.13 -16.09 -20.75
CA ALA A 175 2.32 -17.17 -21.73
C ALA A 175 2.96 -18.41 -21.08
N GLU A 176 4.01 -18.23 -20.29
CA GLU A 176 4.74 -19.31 -19.60
C GLU A 176 3.92 -20.01 -18.51
N ARG A 177 3.06 -19.25 -17.84
CA ARG A 177 2.21 -19.72 -16.73
C ARG A 177 0.73 -19.61 -17.10
N PRO A 178 0.26 -20.41 -18.06
CA PRO A 178 -1.17 -20.38 -18.40
C PRO A 178 -1.99 -20.74 -17.16
N ALA A 179 -3.08 -20.02 -16.95
CA ALA A 179 -3.98 -20.27 -15.86
C ALA A 179 -4.44 -21.76 -15.89
N ARG A 180 -4.26 -22.46 -14.78
CA ARG A 180 -4.62 -23.87 -14.66
C ARG A 180 -5.88 -24.00 -13.81
N ARG A 181 -6.87 -24.73 -14.31
CA ARG A 181 -8.02 -25.13 -13.48
C ARG A 181 -7.50 -26.08 -12.38
N SER A 182 -7.62 -25.65 -11.14
CA SER A 182 -7.22 -26.45 -9.98
C SER A 182 -8.37 -26.64 -9.01
N TRP A 183 -8.52 -27.83 -8.47
CA TRP A 183 -9.47 -28.14 -7.40
C TRP A 183 -8.84 -27.88 -6.02
N ASN A 184 -7.56 -27.54 -5.95
CA ASN A 184 -6.86 -27.27 -4.72
C ASN A 184 -7.33 -25.91 -4.13
N PRO A 185 -7.89 -25.89 -2.90
CA PRO A 185 -8.30 -24.64 -2.23
C PRO A 185 -7.17 -23.63 -2.07
N ARG A 186 -5.91 -24.08 -1.98
CA ARG A 186 -4.72 -23.23 -1.94
C ARG A 186 -4.43 -22.49 -3.26
N ARG A 187 -5.14 -22.79 -4.34
CA ARG A 187 -5.03 -22.15 -5.66
C ARG A 187 -6.32 -21.41 -6.05
N LEU A 188 -7.06 -20.91 -5.06
CA LEU A 188 -8.29 -20.13 -5.30
C LEU A 188 -8.02 -18.72 -5.79
N LEU A 189 -6.81 -18.20 -5.55
CA LEU A 189 -6.44 -16.87 -5.99
C LEU A 189 -6.15 -16.84 -7.50
N VAL A 190 -6.30 -15.68 -8.09
CA VAL A 190 -5.99 -15.46 -9.49
C VAL A 190 -4.50 -15.70 -9.71
N GLN A 191 -4.15 -16.58 -10.62
CA GLN A 191 -2.75 -16.79 -11.01
C GLN A 191 -2.31 -15.67 -11.96
N ASN A 192 -1.08 -15.17 -11.78
CA ASN A 192 -0.51 -14.08 -12.59
C ASN A 192 -1.31 -12.76 -12.49
N ASP A 193 -1.92 -12.50 -11.36
CA ASP A 193 -2.67 -11.28 -11.10
C ASP A 193 -1.79 -10.03 -11.23
N GLY A 194 -0.56 -10.04 -10.71
CA GLY A 194 0.40 -8.94 -10.86
C GLY A 194 0.66 -8.57 -12.33
N PRO A 195 1.07 -9.51 -13.22
CA PRO A 195 1.16 -9.25 -14.65
C PRO A 195 -0.13 -8.73 -15.30
N ILE A 196 -1.31 -9.25 -14.91
CA ILE A 196 -2.59 -8.73 -15.43
C ILE A 196 -2.81 -7.28 -14.99
N ALA A 197 -2.51 -6.96 -13.72
CA ALA A 197 -2.62 -5.61 -13.20
C ALA A 197 -1.68 -4.63 -13.92
N ALA A 198 -0.44 -5.05 -14.13
CA ALA A 198 0.57 -4.26 -14.82
C ALA A 198 0.17 -3.95 -16.27
N LEU A 199 -0.33 -4.94 -17.02
CA LEU A 199 -0.80 -4.73 -18.39
C LEU A 199 -1.98 -3.76 -18.48
N ARG A 200 -2.79 -3.66 -17.43
CA ARG A 200 -3.88 -2.66 -17.38
C ARG A 200 -3.36 -1.28 -16.99
N ALA A 201 -2.44 -1.20 -16.04
CA ALA A 201 -1.84 0.07 -15.61
C ALA A 201 -1.00 0.70 -16.73
N LEU A 202 -0.27 -0.12 -17.48
CA LEU A 202 0.60 0.31 -18.59
C LEU A 202 -0.11 0.24 -19.97
N ALA A 203 -1.43 0.06 -20.00
CA ALA A 203 -2.17 0.12 -21.26
C ALA A 203 -2.00 1.52 -21.89
N GLY A 204 -1.69 1.53 -23.21
CA GLY A 204 -1.41 2.76 -23.93
C GLY A 204 -0.66 2.48 -25.25
N PRO A 205 -0.18 3.53 -25.93
CA PRO A 205 0.48 3.42 -27.23
C PRO A 205 1.92 2.88 -27.18
N GLY A 206 2.34 2.33 -26.05
CA GLY A 206 3.69 1.79 -25.85
C GLY A 206 3.96 0.48 -26.58
N ASP A 207 5.23 0.12 -26.59
CA ASP A 207 5.75 -1.16 -27.09
C ASP A 207 5.94 -2.19 -25.96
N PRO A 208 6.36 -3.42 -26.25
CA PRO A 208 6.66 -4.42 -25.23
C PRO A 208 7.72 -3.99 -24.20
N GLY A 209 8.59 -3.02 -24.52
CA GLY A 209 9.60 -2.46 -23.62
C GLY A 209 9.06 -1.45 -22.61
N THR A 210 7.77 -1.09 -22.69
CA THR A 210 7.16 -0.07 -21.82
C THR A 210 7.16 -0.47 -20.34
N THR A 211 7.85 0.34 -19.51
CA THR A 211 7.84 0.29 -18.04
C THR A 211 6.99 1.44 -17.48
N GLN A 212 6.77 1.50 -16.15
CA GLN A 212 6.16 2.67 -15.51
C GLN A 212 6.90 3.98 -15.87
N LEU A 213 8.24 3.92 -15.86
CA LEU A 213 9.11 5.08 -16.09
C LEU A 213 9.09 5.53 -17.56
N THR A 214 9.13 4.58 -18.51
CA THR A 214 9.06 4.93 -19.93
C THR A 214 7.68 5.43 -20.34
N ALA A 215 6.60 4.92 -19.73
CA ALA A 215 5.26 5.47 -19.92
C ALA A 215 5.16 6.92 -19.40
N ALA A 216 5.68 7.18 -18.18
CA ALA A 216 5.74 8.53 -17.63
C ALA A 216 6.59 9.48 -18.50
N ARG A 217 7.72 9.00 -19.06
CA ARG A 217 8.56 9.77 -19.97
C ARG A 217 7.84 10.11 -21.29
N GLN A 218 7.00 9.23 -21.80
CA GLN A 218 6.20 9.52 -22.99
C GLN A 218 5.15 10.60 -22.71
N LEU A 219 4.47 10.55 -21.54
CA LEU A 219 3.62 11.65 -21.09
C LEU A 219 4.45 12.95 -20.89
N GLY A 220 5.68 12.82 -20.40
CA GLY A 220 6.60 13.96 -20.22
C GLY A 220 6.95 14.66 -21.52
N ALA A 221 7.02 13.94 -22.64
CA ALA A 221 7.27 14.55 -23.95
C ALA A 221 6.14 15.50 -24.41
N GLU A 222 4.94 15.32 -23.88
CA GLU A 222 3.78 16.20 -24.10
C GLU A 222 3.67 17.29 -23.02
N GLY A 223 4.38 17.16 -21.92
CA GLY A 223 4.46 18.07 -20.78
C GLY A 223 3.71 17.57 -19.55
N VAL A 224 4.47 17.30 -18.47
CA VAL A 224 3.95 16.93 -17.15
C VAL A 224 4.10 18.09 -16.17
N GLY A 225 3.01 18.48 -15.53
CA GLY A 225 2.98 19.49 -14.48
C GLY A 225 3.61 18.95 -13.19
N THR A 226 2.98 17.96 -12.60
CA THR A 226 3.43 17.31 -11.36
C THR A 226 3.62 15.82 -11.57
N LEU A 227 4.81 15.32 -11.20
CA LEU A 227 5.10 13.89 -11.09
C LEU A 227 5.22 13.52 -9.62
N VAL A 228 4.42 12.54 -9.15
CA VAL A 228 4.57 11.98 -7.81
C VAL A 228 5.09 10.55 -7.90
N VAL A 229 6.14 10.23 -7.14
CA VAL A 229 6.76 8.91 -7.11
C VAL A 229 6.72 8.34 -5.69
N ALA A 230 5.99 7.22 -5.54
CA ALA A 230 5.79 6.55 -4.26
C ALA A 230 6.18 5.06 -4.38
N LEU A 231 7.48 4.79 -4.32
CA LEU A 231 8.08 3.47 -4.43
C LEU A 231 9.04 3.20 -3.28
N GLY A 232 9.11 1.95 -2.84
CA GLY A 232 10.05 1.51 -1.81
C GLY A 232 9.39 0.70 -0.70
N ALA A 233 8.08 0.80 -0.48
CA ALA A 233 7.41 0.04 0.58
C ALA A 233 7.57 -1.47 0.39
N ASN A 234 7.48 -1.97 -0.84
CA ASN A 234 7.65 -3.40 -1.15
C ASN A 234 9.10 -3.92 -0.97
N ASN A 235 10.09 -3.03 -0.86
CA ASN A 235 11.46 -3.42 -0.51
C ASN A 235 11.59 -3.89 0.95
N ALA A 236 10.56 -3.68 1.80
CA ALA A 236 10.53 -4.12 3.20
C ALA A 236 9.21 -4.81 3.61
N LEU A 237 8.10 -4.60 2.90
CA LEU A 237 6.75 -5.04 3.29
C LEU A 237 6.63 -6.57 3.44
N SER A 238 7.34 -7.34 2.62
CA SER A 238 7.33 -8.81 2.71
C SER A 238 7.75 -9.33 4.08
N SER A 239 8.51 -8.57 4.88
CA SER A 239 8.89 -8.94 6.25
C SER A 239 7.67 -9.06 7.17
N VAL A 240 6.72 -8.14 7.04
CA VAL A 240 5.48 -8.11 7.83
C VAL A 240 4.45 -9.10 7.27
N LEU A 241 4.36 -9.22 5.94
CA LEU A 241 3.44 -10.17 5.32
C LEU A 241 3.79 -11.62 5.62
N ARG A 242 5.09 -11.95 5.72
CA ARG A 242 5.59 -13.30 5.99
C ARG A 242 6.03 -13.49 7.44
N LEU A 243 6.00 -12.45 8.26
CA LEU A 243 6.54 -12.42 9.63
C LEU A 243 7.95 -13.01 9.69
N ARG A 244 8.79 -12.60 8.75
CA ARG A 244 10.15 -13.11 8.58
C ARG A 244 11.10 -12.02 8.09
N LEU A 245 12.27 -11.91 8.72
CA LEU A 245 13.35 -11.02 8.27
C LEU A 245 14.38 -11.84 7.47
N VAL A 246 14.58 -11.47 6.22
CA VAL A 246 15.63 -11.99 5.33
C VAL A 246 16.19 -10.82 4.52
N TRP A 247 17.44 -10.47 4.79
CA TRP A 247 18.12 -9.38 4.09
C TRP A 247 18.45 -9.74 2.65
N SER A 248 18.41 -8.75 1.76
CA SER A 248 18.83 -8.92 0.38
C SER A 248 20.32 -9.24 0.27
N GLY A 249 20.67 -10.13 -0.66
CA GLY A 249 22.04 -10.54 -0.98
C GLY A 249 22.46 -10.09 -2.39
N ASP A 250 23.57 -10.59 -2.90
CA ASP A 250 24.22 -10.13 -4.13
C ASP A 250 23.34 -10.21 -5.40
N ASN A 251 22.34 -11.10 -5.40
CA ASN A 251 21.38 -11.22 -6.51
C ASN A 251 20.11 -10.40 -6.31
N PHE A 252 20.16 -9.32 -5.52
CA PHE A 252 19.00 -8.47 -5.22
C PHE A 252 18.39 -7.82 -6.47
N ALA A 253 19.18 -7.57 -7.50
CA ALA A 253 18.74 -6.99 -8.77
C ALA A 253 18.12 -8.02 -9.73
N ASP A 254 18.23 -9.32 -9.45
CA ASP A 254 17.61 -10.37 -10.25
C ASP A 254 16.12 -10.52 -9.91
N LEU A 255 15.24 -10.42 -10.90
CA LEU A 255 13.77 -10.42 -10.71
C LEU A 255 13.21 -11.71 -10.08
N ASN A 256 13.93 -12.83 -10.20
CA ASN A 256 13.55 -14.09 -9.56
C ASN A 256 14.24 -14.28 -8.22
N GLY A 257 15.55 -13.98 -8.15
CA GLY A 257 16.38 -14.12 -6.96
C GLY A 257 15.90 -13.23 -5.80
N LYS A 258 15.48 -12.00 -6.08
CA LYS A 258 15.00 -11.06 -5.06
C LYS A 258 13.77 -11.54 -4.28
N LYS A 259 12.97 -12.48 -4.80
CA LYS A 259 11.80 -13.05 -4.11
C LYS A 259 12.15 -13.85 -2.84
N ALA A 260 13.41 -14.21 -2.66
CA ALA A 260 13.91 -14.86 -1.45
C ALA A 260 14.02 -13.89 -0.26
N TYR A 261 14.11 -12.61 -0.52
CA TYR A 261 14.34 -11.55 0.46
C TYR A 261 13.03 -10.93 0.94
N THR A 262 13.05 -10.38 2.14
CA THR A 262 11.90 -9.69 2.72
C THR A 262 12.20 -8.24 3.09
N VAL A 263 13.49 -7.89 3.22
CA VAL A 263 13.98 -6.53 3.46
C VAL A 263 15.25 -6.32 2.66
N TRP A 264 15.32 -5.23 1.94
CA TRP A 264 16.52 -4.87 1.23
C TRP A 264 17.55 -4.23 2.18
N ARG A 265 18.83 -4.50 1.95
CA ARG A 265 19.91 -3.76 2.60
C ARG A 265 19.86 -2.31 2.15
N PRO A 266 20.16 -1.34 3.05
CA PRO A 266 20.17 0.08 2.69
C PRO A 266 21.02 0.40 1.45
N ALA A 267 22.21 -0.20 1.34
CA ALA A 267 23.10 -0.01 0.20
C ALA A 267 22.48 -0.50 -1.12
N HIS A 268 21.74 -1.62 -1.11
CA HIS A 268 21.06 -2.14 -2.29
C HIS A 268 19.88 -1.26 -2.68
N PHE A 269 19.13 -0.77 -1.68
CA PHE A 269 18.05 0.18 -1.92
C PHE A 269 18.59 1.46 -2.56
N GLN A 270 19.62 2.04 -2.00
CA GLN A 270 20.27 3.24 -2.53
C GLN A 270 20.68 3.05 -3.99
N GLN A 271 21.40 1.96 -4.30
CA GLN A 271 21.85 1.68 -5.67
C GLN A 271 20.71 1.67 -6.69
N GLU A 272 19.56 1.08 -6.34
CA GLU A 272 18.40 1.03 -7.22
C GLU A 272 17.63 2.35 -7.26
N TYR A 273 17.58 3.05 -6.12
CA TYR A 273 16.88 4.34 -6.04
C TYR A 273 17.63 5.44 -6.82
N ASP A 274 18.96 5.41 -6.84
CA ASP A 274 19.78 6.31 -7.68
C ASP A 274 19.47 6.11 -9.18
N GLN A 275 19.29 4.86 -9.62
CA GLN A 275 18.85 4.58 -10.98
C GLN A 275 17.41 5.07 -11.24
N LEU A 276 16.51 4.88 -10.27
CA LEU A 276 15.13 5.37 -10.35
C LEU A 276 15.10 6.89 -10.54
N VAL A 277 15.87 7.63 -9.74
CA VAL A 277 15.96 9.09 -9.84
C VAL A 277 16.47 9.52 -11.22
N THR A 278 17.51 8.87 -11.74
CA THR A 278 18.00 9.12 -13.09
C THR A 278 16.93 8.94 -14.19
N GLU A 279 16.00 8.00 -14.01
CA GLU A 279 14.88 7.82 -14.95
C GLU A 279 13.76 8.86 -14.72
N ILE A 280 13.52 9.28 -13.47
CA ILE A 280 12.56 10.33 -13.11
C ILE A 280 12.96 11.67 -13.75
N GLU A 281 14.23 12.04 -13.72
CA GLU A 281 14.75 13.27 -14.35
C GLU A 281 14.38 13.35 -15.84
N LYS A 282 14.38 12.22 -16.54
CA LYS A 282 14.05 12.16 -17.98
C LYS A 282 12.58 12.43 -18.31
N VAL A 283 11.70 12.42 -17.30
CA VAL A 283 10.28 12.78 -17.49
C VAL A 283 10.14 14.28 -17.74
N GLY A 284 11.01 15.10 -17.16
CA GLY A 284 10.98 16.54 -17.34
C GLY A 284 9.77 17.24 -16.69
N ALA A 285 9.25 16.65 -15.60
CA ALA A 285 8.13 17.24 -14.86
C ALA A 285 8.57 18.53 -14.15
N ARG A 286 7.67 19.50 -14.05
CA ARG A 286 7.96 20.79 -13.41
C ARG A 286 8.08 20.68 -11.90
N HIS A 287 7.18 19.91 -11.31
CA HIS A 287 7.14 19.61 -9.89
C HIS A 287 7.33 18.11 -9.73
N VAL A 288 8.26 17.72 -8.90
CA VAL A 288 8.46 16.30 -8.55
C VAL A 288 8.25 16.14 -7.05
N VAL A 289 7.41 15.20 -6.65
CA VAL A 289 7.24 14.84 -5.24
C VAL A 289 7.67 13.41 -5.03
N LEU A 290 8.72 13.21 -4.23
CA LEU A 290 9.14 11.89 -3.78
C LEU A 290 8.46 11.58 -2.43
N VAL A 291 7.90 10.39 -2.31
CA VAL A 291 7.18 9.95 -1.11
C VAL A 291 8.09 9.06 -0.27
N THR A 292 8.19 9.33 1.03
CA THR A 292 8.97 8.49 1.95
C THR A 292 8.29 7.13 2.16
N VAL A 293 9.10 6.11 2.39
CA VAL A 293 8.65 4.74 2.68
C VAL A 293 8.11 4.68 4.11
N PRO A 294 6.86 4.23 4.33
CA PRO A 294 6.34 4.11 5.69
C PRO A 294 7.00 2.97 6.47
N HIS A 295 7.07 3.09 7.79
CA HIS A 295 7.44 1.97 8.67
C HIS A 295 6.41 0.84 8.50
N VAL A 296 6.78 -0.24 7.82
CA VAL A 296 5.85 -1.35 7.53
C VAL A 296 5.40 -2.08 8.80
N THR A 297 6.15 -1.97 9.88
CA THR A 297 5.87 -2.63 11.17
C THR A 297 4.75 -1.95 11.97
N VAL A 298 4.24 -0.78 11.53
CA VAL A 298 3.03 -0.16 12.12
C VAL A 298 1.75 -0.75 11.54
N ALA A 299 1.84 -1.49 10.43
CA ALA A 299 0.67 -2.10 9.80
C ALA A 299 -0.05 -3.06 10.76
N PRO A 300 -1.37 -2.91 10.98
CA PRO A 300 -2.10 -3.70 11.96
C PRO A 300 -2.20 -5.20 11.62
N LEU A 301 -1.80 -5.61 10.43
CA LEU A 301 -1.65 -7.02 10.06
C LEU A 301 -0.68 -7.74 11.00
N ALA A 302 0.45 -7.11 11.35
CA ALA A 302 1.39 -7.61 12.34
C ALA A 302 1.11 -6.95 13.68
N ARG A 303 0.28 -7.58 14.50
CA ARG A 303 0.00 -7.08 15.83
C ARG A 303 1.05 -7.52 16.84
N GLY A 304 1.34 -6.67 17.83
CA GLY A 304 2.13 -7.04 18.99
C GLY A 304 1.43 -8.04 19.91
N VAL A 305 2.20 -8.90 20.56
CA VAL A 305 1.73 -9.90 21.51
C VAL A 305 2.02 -9.43 22.94
N GLY A 306 1.01 -9.46 23.80
CA GLY A 306 1.11 -9.00 25.20
C GLY A 306 1.41 -7.51 25.31
N ASP A 307 2.14 -7.15 26.37
CA ASP A 307 2.56 -5.78 26.64
C ASP A 307 3.93 -5.47 26.03
N LYS A 308 4.19 -4.19 25.80
CA LYS A 308 5.51 -3.74 25.38
C LYS A 308 6.50 -3.83 26.56
N PRO A 309 7.77 -4.22 26.33
CA PRO A 309 8.81 -4.04 27.31
C PRO A 309 8.94 -2.56 27.72
N GLU A 310 9.27 -2.30 28.99
CA GLU A 310 9.43 -0.96 29.52
C GLU A 310 10.40 -0.11 28.66
N GLY A 311 9.99 1.10 28.30
CA GLY A 311 10.78 2.03 27.48
C GLY A 311 10.91 1.61 25.99
N SER A 312 10.24 0.55 25.54
CA SER A 312 10.30 0.10 24.15
C SER A 312 9.08 0.52 23.35
N ARG A 313 9.29 1.14 22.19
CA ARG A 313 8.20 1.36 21.22
C ARG A 313 7.76 0.09 20.49
N TYR A 314 8.46 -1.02 20.68
CA TYR A 314 8.20 -2.32 20.07
C TYR A 314 7.72 -3.32 21.11
N PHE A 315 6.78 -4.18 20.70
CA PHE A 315 6.42 -5.37 21.46
C PHE A 315 7.56 -6.39 21.42
N ALA A 316 7.61 -7.27 22.40
CA ALA A 316 8.61 -8.34 22.40
C ALA A 316 8.49 -9.26 21.17
N ARG A 317 7.25 -9.48 20.71
CA ARG A 317 6.93 -10.30 19.54
C ARG A 317 5.75 -9.69 18.76
N TYR A 318 5.70 -10.01 17.46
CA TYR A 318 4.63 -9.64 16.55
C TYR A 318 4.15 -10.86 15.81
N THR A 319 2.83 -11.09 15.80
CA THR A 319 2.19 -12.15 15.04
C THR A 319 1.02 -11.60 14.22
N TYR A 320 0.32 -12.45 13.48
CA TYR A 320 -0.81 -11.98 12.67
C TYR A 320 -1.97 -11.47 13.53
N ALA A 321 -2.68 -10.49 13.03
CA ALA A 321 -3.78 -9.80 13.73
C ALA A 321 -4.89 -10.74 14.24
N TRP A 322 -5.11 -11.89 13.60
CA TRP A 322 -6.13 -12.88 13.96
C TRP A 322 -5.69 -13.88 15.01
N ILE A 323 -4.42 -13.92 15.41
CA ILE A 323 -3.94 -14.75 16.50
C ILE A 323 -4.02 -13.91 17.78
N SER A 324 -4.92 -14.27 18.73
CA SER A 324 -5.03 -13.57 20.00
C SER A 324 -3.90 -13.95 20.96
N ASP A 325 -3.70 -13.20 22.06
CA ASP A 325 -2.61 -13.44 23.00
C ASP A 325 -2.70 -14.80 23.68
N ASP A 326 -3.94 -15.25 23.98
CA ASP A 326 -4.23 -16.54 24.56
C ASP A 326 -4.04 -17.72 23.57
N GLN A 327 -4.03 -17.44 22.28
CA GLN A 327 -3.85 -18.43 21.21
C GLN A 327 -2.41 -18.47 20.66
N PHE A 328 -1.61 -17.44 20.97
CA PHE A 328 -0.25 -17.35 20.44
C PHE A 328 0.66 -18.42 21.01
N ASP A 329 1.31 -19.19 20.13
CA ASP A 329 2.39 -20.11 20.45
C ASP A 329 3.71 -19.60 19.87
N THR A 330 4.82 -19.83 20.55
CA THR A 330 6.16 -19.49 20.08
C THR A 330 6.57 -20.21 18.79
N ALA A 331 5.83 -21.26 18.40
CA ALA A 331 5.97 -21.94 17.11
C ALA A 331 5.23 -21.21 15.96
N ASP A 332 4.32 -20.28 16.28
CA ASP A 332 3.64 -19.47 15.27
C ASP A 332 4.63 -18.54 14.55
N PRO A 333 4.37 -18.21 13.26
CA PRO A 333 5.14 -17.19 12.57
C PRO A 333 5.14 -15.89 13.36
N CYS A 334 6.32 -15.35 13.64
CA CYS A 334 6.44 -14.11 14.36
C CYS A 334 7.76 -13.37 14.07
N LEU A 335 7.71 -12.03 14.18
CA LEU A 335 8.90 -11.17 14.27
C LEU A 335 9.19 -10.82 15.73
N THR A 336 10.45 -10.68 16.08
CA THR A 336 10.85 -10.11 17.37
C THR A 336 10.86 -8.57 17.33
N GLY A 337 10.78 -7.92 18.48
CA GLY A 337 10.93 -6.47 18.58
C GLY A 337 12.28 -5.97 18.04
N THR A 338 13.34 -6.75 18.21
CA THR A 338 14.67 -6.47 17.62
C THR A 338 14.59 -6.48 16.08
N GLN A 339 13.96 -7.50 15.50
CA GLN A 339 13.77 -7.58 14.04
C GLN A 339 12.91 -6.42 13.51
N CYS A 340 11.82 -6.07 14.20
CA CYS A 340 11.00 -4.91 13.82
C CYS A 340 11.81 -3.60 13.87
N ARG A 341 12.68 -3.43 14.87
CA ARG A 341 13.58 -2.27 14.96
C ARG A 341 14.59 -2.25 13.80
N GLN A 342 15.16 -3.39 13.43
CA GLN A 342 16.06 -3.50 12.28
C GLN A 342 15.36 -3.14 10.97
N ILE A 343 14.11 -3.61 10.76
CA ILE A 343 13.30 -3.30 9.58
C ILE A 343 13.03 -1.79 9.49
N ASP A 344 12.55 -1.19 10.58
CA ASP A 344 12.26 0.25 10.60
C ASP A 344 13.53 1.09 10.43
N SER A 345 14.66 0.68 11.02
CA SER A 345 15.94 1.37 10.84
C SER A 345 16.44 1.31 9.40
N ALA A 346 16.20 0.20 8.68
CA ALA A 346 16.50 0.14 7.26
C ALA A 346 15.61 1.10 6.44
N ILE A 347 14.33 1.21 6.80
CA ILE A 347 13.39 2.16 6.18
C ILE A 347 13.81 3.60 6.47
N ASP A 348 14.28 3.91 7.68
CA ASP A 348 14.84 5.23 8.00
C ASP A 348 16.00 5.60 7.07
N MET A 349 16.88 4.63 6.77
CA MET A 349 17.97 4.84 5.82
C MET A 349 17.47 4.96 4.36
N TYR A 350 16.43 4.23 3.96
CA TYR A 350 15.79 4.43 2.64
C TYR A 350 15.25 5.87 2.52
N ASN A 351 14.56 6.34 3.55
CA ASN A 351 13.99 7.67 3.59
C ASN A 351 15.06 8.76 3.56
N GLN A 352 16.21 8.51 4.19
CA GLN A 352 17.35 9.41 4.11
C GLN A 352 17.85 9.54 2.66
N VAL A 353 17.97 8.44 1.91
CA VAL A 353 18.33 8.48 0.48
C VAL A 353 17.33 9.31 -0.33
N ILE A 354 16.02 9.08 -0.11
CA ILE A 354 14.95 9.83 -0.78
C ILE A 354 15.07 11.34 -0.50
N ILE A 355 15.25 11.71 0.76
CA ILE A 355 15.39 13.10 1.21
C ILE A 355 16.64 13.77 0.63
N GLU A 356 17.75 13.03 0.54
CA GLU A 356 19.00 13.54 -0.03
C GLU A 356 18.86 13.86 -1.51
N HIS A 357 18.18 13.03 -2.30
CA HIS A 357 17.88 13.34 -3.69
C HIS A 357 17.04 14.62 -3.83
N VAL A 358 15.97 14.75 -3.04
CA VAL A 358 15.17 15.98 -3.05
C VAL A 358 16.02 17.18 -2.66
N ARG A 359 16.88 17.05 -1.65
CA ARG A 359 17.76 18.15 -1.23
C ARG A 359 18.73 18.57 -2.34
N ALA A 360 19.34 17.62 -3.03
CA ALA A 360 20.27 17.89 -4.12
C ALA A 360 19.59 18.64 -5.28
N HIS A 361 18.41 18.20 -5.70
CA HIS A 361 17.64 18.86 -6.74
C HIS A 361 17.18 20.27 -6.33
N ARG A 362 16.70 20.43 -5.10
CA ARG A 362 16.34 21.77 -4.61
C ARG A 362 17.52 22.71 -4.55
N GLN A 363 18.69 22.25 -4.17
CA GLN A 363 19.94 23.05 -4.21
C GLN A 363 20.35 23.40 -5.65
N ALA A 364 20.00 22.58 -6.63
CA ALA A 364 20.20 22.85 -8.05
C ALA A 364 19.14 23.83 -8.64
N GLY A 365 18.09 24.14 -7.90
CA GLY A 365 17.01 25.03 -8.33
C GLY A 365 15.78 24.34 -8.91
N ASP A 366 15.69 23.00 -8.79
CA ASP A 366 14.55 22.22 -9.25
C ASP A 366 13.46 22.16 -8.17
N ASP A 367 12.18 22.20 -8.54
CA ASP A 367 11.09 22.05 -7.56
C ASP A 367 10.78 20.59 -7.28
N TRP A 368 11.70 19.97 -6.58
CA TRP A 368 11.53 18.65 -5.99
C TRP A 368 11.09 18.79 -4.53
N ARG A 369 10.17 17.97 -4.09
CA ARG A 369 9.57 18.01 -2.75
C ARG A 369 9.48 16.63 -2.15
N VAL A 370 9.33 16.58 -0.82
CA VAL A 370 9.10 15.35 -0.06
C VAL A 370 7.65 15.32 0.41
N PHE A 371 6.98 14.19 0.19
CA PHE A 371 5.82 13.83 1.01
C PHE A 371 6.27 12.85 2.09
N ASP A 372 6.35 13.32 3.32
CA ASP A 372 6.75 12.49 4.46
C ASP A 372 5.61 11.59 4.94
N LEU A 373 5.33 10.54 4.14
CA LEU A 373 4.32 9.53 4.44
C LEU A 373 4.71 8.69 5.67
N CYS A 374 6.02 8.49 5.91
CA CYS A 374 6.50 7.77 7.08
C CYS A 374 6.06 8.46 8.37
N ALA A 375 6.35 9.75 8.50
CA ALA A 375 5.95 10.53 9.66
C ALA A 375 4.42 10.68 9.77
N LEU A 376 3.70 10.80 8.64
CA LEU A 376 2.22 10.82 8.65
C LEU A 376 1.67 9.54 9.30
N LEU A 377 2.13 8.37 8.86
CA LEU A 377 1.63 7.10 9.38
C LEU A 377 2.10 6.83 10.81
N ASP A 378 3.31 7.24 11.19
CA ASP A 378 3.78 7.17 12.58
C ASP A 378 2.90 8.01 13.52
N ARG A 379 2.49 9.23 13.10
CA ARG A 379 1.57 10.09 13.88
C ARG A 379 0.15 9.54 13.98
N LEU A 380 -0.21 8.58 13.12
CA LEU A 380 -1.46 7.82 13.15
C LEU A 380 -1.31 6.45 13.82
N ALA A 381 -0.09 5.98 14.11
CA ALA A 381 0.19 4.63 14.59
C ALA A 381 -0.38 4.38 16.00
N TYR A 382 -1.60 3.84 16.06
CA TYR A 382 -2.35 3.67 17.29
C TYR A 382 -1.55 2.87 18.33
N ARG A 383 -1.20 1.63 18.02
CA ARG A 383 -0.52 0.73 18.97
C ARG A 383 0.90 1.13 19.31
N ARG A 384 1.53 1.95 18.48
CA ARG A 384 2.91 2.38 18.71
C ARG A 384 2.99 3.60 19.60
N TYR A 385 2.16 4.63 19.34
CA TYR A 385 2.32 5.94 19.96
C TYR A 385 1.02 6.54 20.53
N LEU A 386 -0.16 6.23 19.96
CA LEU A 386 -1.41 6.86 20.44
C LEU A 386 -1.90 6.20 21.73
N ASP A 387 -1.83 4.87 21.79
CA ASP A 387 -2.23 4.05 22.93
C ASP A 387 -1.20 4.08 24.09
N ASP A 388 0.07 4.32 23.77
CA ASP A 388 1.16 4.30 24.71
C ASP A 388 1.98 5.60 24.66
N PRO A 389 1.70 6.58 25.53
CA PRO A 389 2.42 7.84 25.59
C PRO A 389 3.90 7.71 25.96
N THR A 390 4.29 6.63 26.64
CA THR A 390 5.67 6.46 27.16
C THR A 390 6.69 6.15 26.07
N THR A 391 6.23 5.75 24.91
CA THR A 391 7.09 5.34 23.78
C THR A 391 7.18 6.37 22.66
N ARG A 392 6.59 7.55 22.89
CA ARG A 392 6.59 8.65 21.92
C ARG A 392 8.00 9.22 21.73
N PRO A 393 8.40 9.51 20.48
CA PRO A 393 9.70 10.12 20.21
C PRO A 393 9.78 11.55 20.75
N SER A 394 10.99 12.07 20.91
CA SER A 394 11.27 13.39 21.49
C SER A 394 10.54 14.54 20.76
N TRP A 395 10.38 14.43 19.45
CA TRP A 395 9.70 15.43 18.61
C TRP A 395 8.17 15.42 18.77
N TRP A 396 7.57 14.42 19.43
CA TRP A 396 6.11 14.29 19.56
C TRP A 396 5.42 15.52 20.17
N ASN A 397 6.07 16.17 21.11
CA ASN A 397 5.53 17.37 21.76
C ASN A 397 5.35 18.56 20.78
N ARG A 398 6.10 18.56 19.66
CA ARG A 398 6.03 19.60 18.63
C ARG A 398 4.95 19.30 17.59
N TYR A 399 4.85 18.06 17.13
CA TYR A 399 3.98 17.67 16.04
C TYR A 399 2.67 17.01 16.48
N GLY A 400 2.70 16.26 17.58
CA GLY A 400 1.56 15.54 18.14
C GLY A 400 0.98 14.46 17.21
N PRO A 401 -0.18 13.90 17.59
CA PRO A 401 -0.93 13.00 16.71
C PRO A 401 -1.41 13.76 15.46
N TYR A 402 -1.62 13.02 14.37
CA TYR A 402 -2.20 13.62 13.17
C TYR A 402 -3.62 14.15 13.45
N PRO A 403 -3.93 15.41 13.14
CA PRO A 403 -5.25 15.98 13.37
C PRO A 403 -6.22 15.49 12.29
N LEU A 404 -7.03 14.48 12.62
CA LEU A 404 -8.02 13.96 11.67
C LEU A 404 -8.94 15.08 11.16
N PRO A 405 -9.37 15.06 9.90
CA PRO A 405 -10.41 15.93 9.35
C PRO A 405 -11.70 15.91 10.19
N GLN A 406 -12.44 17.02 10.22
CA GLN A 406 -13.62 17.17 11.08
C GLN A 406 -14.63 16.03 10.89
N ALA A 407 -14.97 15.70 9.64
CA ALA A 407 -15.92 14.64 9.34
C ALA A 407 -15.50 13.27 9.92
N LEU A 408 -14.19 13.00 10.02
CA LEU A 408 -13.68 11.76 10.62
C LEU A 408 -13.68 11.83 12.17
N ARG A 409 -13.45 12.99 12.75
CA ARG A 409 -13.51 13.18 14.22
C ARG A 409 -14.91 12.99 14.80
N GLU A 410 -15.93 13.24 14.00
CA GLU A 410 -17.34 13.12 14.39
C GLU A 410 -17.85 11.68 14.35
N LEU A 411 -17.09 10.76 13.75
CA LEU A 411 -17.47 9.34 13.75
C LEU A 411 -17.28 8.68 15.12
N HIS A 412 -18.18 7.77 15.46
CA HIS A 412 -18.11 6.99 16.70
C HIS A 412 -18.17 5.48 16.42
N PRO A 413 -17.11 4.72 16.81
CA PRO A 413 -15.82 5.18 17.35
C PRO A 413 -15.04 5.99 16.30
N ARG A 414 -14.11 6.87 16.76
CA ARG A 414 -13.21 7.56 15.82
C ARG A 414 -12.40 6.55 15.01
N PRO A 415 -12.18 6.76 13.71
CA PRO A 415 -11.34 5.87 12.93
C PRO A 415 -9.87 5.99 13.38
N ASP A 416 -9.21 4.85 13.41
CA ASP A 416 -7.80 4.71 13.79
C ASP A 416 -7.10 3.64 12.93
N THR A 417 -5.82 3.39 13.18
CA THR A 417 -5.00 2.43 12.43
C THR A 417 -4.98 1.03 13.04
N ARG A 418 -5.85 0.70 13.99
CA ARG A 418 -6.01 -0.68 14.45
C ARG A 418 -6.60 -1.56 13.35
N PHE A 419 -6.47 -2.85 13.51
CA PHE A 419 -7.10 -3.79 12.60
C PHE A 419 -8.63 -3.57 12.60
N PHE A 420 -9.23 -3.59 11.41
CA PHE A 420 -10.66 -3.28 11.24
C PHE A 420 -11.54 -4.35 11.86
N LEU A 421 -12.44 -3.96 12.75
CA LEU A 421 -13.47 -4.82 13.34
C LEU A 421 -14.82 -4.15 13.27
N SER A 422 -15.88 -4.98 13.12
CA SER A 422 -17.26 -4.57 13.09
C SER A 422 -18.20 -5.62 13.68
N ASP A 423 -19.37 -5.21 14.11
CA ASP A 423 -20.48 -6.06 14.53
C ASP A 423 -21.80 -5.63 13.88
N ALA A 424 -22.92 -6.19 14.29
CA ALA A 424 -24.24 -5.85 13.77
C ALA A 424 -24.66 -4.37 13.95
N ARG A 425 -23.93 -3.60 14.79
CA ARG A 425 -24.16 -2.16 15.01
C ARG A 425 -23.24 -1.28 14.18
N GLY A 426 -22.26 -1.87 13.50
CA GLY A 426 -21.31 -1.16 12.67
C GLY A 426 -19.85 -1.37 13.08
N ARG A 427 -18.98 -0.47 12.68
CA ARG A 427 -17.55 -0.51 12.99
C ARG A 427 -17.30 -0.32 14.48
N THR A 428 -16.46 -1.20 15.07
CA THR A 428 -16.13 -1.18 16.50
C THR A 428 -14.71 -0.66 16.77
N GLN A 429 -13.80 -0.79 15.79
CA GLN A 429 -12.43 -0.22 15.82
C GLN A 429 -11.83 -0.14 14.40
N GLY A 430 -10.66 0.47 14.28
CA GLY A 430 -9.98 0.64 13.01
C GLY A 430 -10.67 1.66 12.11
N GLY A 431 -10.59 1.48 10.80
CA GLY A 431 -11.30 2.27 9.79
C GLY A 431 -10.38 3.14 8.92
N LEU A 432 -9.13 3.37 9.30
CA LEU A 432 -8.14 4.00 8.41
C LEU A 432 -7.40 2.97 7.56
N ILE A 433 -7.25 1.75 8.08
CA ILE A 433 -6.64 0.63 7.36
C ILE A 433 -7.73 -0.39 7.00
N ALA A 434 -7.64 -0.92 5.80
CA ALA A 434 -8.58 -1.86 5.21
C ALA A 434 -8.46 -3.28 5.83
N LEU A 435 -9.28 -4.21 5.35
CA LEU A 435 -9.39 -5.57 5.90
C LEU A 435 -8.12 -6.42 5.72
N ASP A 436 -7.25 -6.06 4.78
CA ASP A 436 -5.95 -6.71 4.62
C ASP A 436 -4.94 -6.34 5.71
N GLY A 437 -5.25 -5.32 6.51
CA GLY A 437 -4.43 -4.86 7.63
C GLY A 437 -3.13 -4.15 7.21
N VAL A 438 -3.02 -3.73 5.94
CA VAL A 438 -1.85 -3.04 5.37
C VAL A 438 -2.25 -1.76 4.66
N HIS A 439 -3.20 -1.85 3.72
CA HIS A 439 -3.56 -0.74 2.84
C HIS A 439 -4.61 0.17 3.47
N PRO A 440 -4.61 1.46 3.14
CA PRO A 440 -5.65 2.38 3.59
C PRO A 440 -7.03 2.00 3.07
N THR A 441 -8.06 2.37 3.82
CA THR A 441 -9.43 2.49 3.31
C THR A 441 -9.55 3.71 2.41
N SER A 442 -10.70 3.91 1.75
CA SER A 442 -10.90 5.12 0.93
C SER A 442 -10.75 6.40 1.75
N ILE A 443 -11.18 6.42 3.02
CA ILE A 443 -10.96 7.59 3.89
C ILE A 443 -9.48 7.73 4.30
N GLY A 444 -8.75 6.63 4.45
CA GLY A 444 -7.29 6.66 4.66
C GLY A 444 -6.55 7.24 3.44
N TYR A 445 -6.95 6.86 2.24
CA TYR A 445 -6.45 7.46 1.00
C TYR A 445 -6.82 8.95 0.89
N GLY A 446 -7.99 9.35 1.39
CA GLY A 446 -8.39 10.75 1.48
C GLY A 446 -7.44 11.58 2.35
N ILE A 447 -6.93 11.02 3.46
CA ILE A 447 -5.92 11.69 4.30
C ILE A 447 -4.62 11.89 3.51
N MET A 448 -4.13 10.86 2.80
CA MET A 448 -2.94 10.97 1.96
C MET A 448 -3.12 12.03 0.86
N ALA A 449 -4.27 12.03 0.19
CA ALA A 449 -4.61 13.03 -0.83
C ALA A 449 -4.66 14.46 -0.25
N SER A 450 -5.21 14.64 0.96
CA SER A 450 -5.27 15.94 1.64
C SER A 450 -3.88 16.49 1.98
N GLU A 451 -2.95 15.63 2.46
CA GLU A 451 -1.57 16.04 2.75
C GLU A 451 -0.80 16.36 1.47
N MET A 452 -0.96 15.55 0.42
CA MET A 452 -0.36 15.83 -0.88
C MET A 452 -0.89 17.15 -1.46
N LEU A 453 -2.19 17.38 -1.37
CA LEU A 453 -2.82 18.62 -1.80
C LEU A 453 -2.23 19.85 -1.08
N ALA A 454 -1.99 19.73 0.23
CA ALA A 454 -1.35 20.78 1.00
C ALA A 454 0.11 21.05 0.55
N ILE A 455 0.87 20.02 0.16
CA ILE A 455 2.22 20.16 -0.42
C ILE A 455 2.15 20.92 -1.75
N LEU A 456 1.26 20.49 -2.65
CA LEU A 456 1.09 21.10 -3.96
C LEU A 456 0.57 22.55 -3.87
N ALA A 457 -0.30 22.84 -2.90
CA ALA A 457 -0.76 24.21 -2.63
C ALA A 457 0.40 25.12 -2.18
N ARG A 458 1.31 24.64 -1.32
CA ARG A 458 2.54 25.39 -0.94
C ARG A 458 3.51 25.57 -2.12
N ALA A 459 3.47 24.66 -3.09
CA ALA A 459 4.21 24.77 -4.34
C ALA A 459 3.54 25.70 -5.37
N ASN A 460 2.38 26.26 -5.05
CA ASN A 460 1.53 27.06 -5.97
C ASN A 460 1.15 26.28 -7.25
N VAL A 461 1.01 24.96 -7.17
CA VAL A 461 0.57 24.15 -8.31
C VAL A 461 -0.86 24.54 -8.69
N PRO A 462 -1.15 24.79 -9.98
CA PRO A 462 -2.48 25.13 -10.45
C PRO A 462 -3.53 24.09 -10.00
N GLY A 463 -4.68 24.59 -9.54
CA GLY A 463 -5.77 23.74 -9.03
C GLY A 463 -5.59 23.23 -7.58
N ALA A 464 -4.39 23.32 -7.00
CA ALA A 464 -4.18 22.87 -5.62
C ALA A 464 -4.52 23.94 -4.57
N VAL A 465 -4.30 25.22 -4.90
CA VAL A 465 -4.55 26.33 -3.96
C VAL A 465 -6.04 26.48 -3.70
N GLY A 466 -6.44 26.37 -2.44
CA GLY A 466 -7.85 26.47 -2.00
C GLY A 466 -8.70 25.21 -2.23
N ALA A 467 -8.15 24.20 -2.90
CA ALA A 467 -8.82 22.91 -3.06
C ALA A 467 -8.86 22.12 -1.75
N THR A 468 -9.84 21.25 -1.61
CA THR A 468 -10.03 20.39 -0.41
C THR A 468 -10.59 19.04 -0.79
N ILE A 469 -10.28 18.01 0.01
CA ILE A 469 -10.90 16.69 -0.10
C ILE A 469 -12.25 16.70 0.60
N ASP A 470 -13.32 16.32 -0.09
CA ASP A 470 -14.66 16.17 0.51
C ASP A 470 -14.75 14.84 1.29
N PHE A 471 -14.37 14.88 2.56
CA PHE A 471 -14.47 13.72 3.45
C PHE A 471 -15.90 13.27 3.72
N ALA A 472 -16.89 14.15 3.60
CA ALA A 472 -18.31 13.76 3.80
C ALA A 472 -18.79 12.92 2.61
N ASP A 473 -18.43 13.28 1.38
CA ASP A 473 -18.69 12.46 0.21
C ASP A 473 -17.92 11.13 0.26
N LEU A 474 -16.64 11.21 0.59
CA LEU A 474 -15.78 10.03 0.66
C LEU A 474 -16.28 9.01 1.68
N LEU A 475 -16.78 9.45 2.85
CA LEU A 475 -17.43 8.60 3.84
C LEU A 475 -18.67 7.87 3.30
N ARG A 476 -19.48 8.54 2.48
CA ARG A 476 -20.64 7.89 1.85
C ARG A 476 -20.23 6.83 0.83
N ARG A 477 -19.14 7.07 0.11
CA ARG A 477 -18.58 6.18 -0.92
C ARG A 477 -17.75 5.03 -0.33
N ASP A 478 -17.22 5.17 0.89
CA ASP A 478 -16.45 4.12 1.57
C ASP A 478 -17.40 3.12 2.24
N THR A 479 -17.74 2.06 1.50
CA THR A 479 -18.70 1.05 1.96
C THR A 479 -18.21 0.27 3.17
N LEU A 480 -16.89 0.15 3.36
CA LEU A 480 -16.33 -0.52 4.54
C LEU A 480 -16.59 0.28 5.81
N VAL A 481 -16.60 1.62 5.73
CA VAL A 481 -16.83 2.49 6.89
C VAL A 481 -18.31 2.83 7.07
N SER A 482 -19.03 3.13 5.97
CA SER A 482 -20.44 3.54 6.02
C SER A 482 -21.43 2.38 6.25
N ASN A 483 -21.10 1.18 5.78
CA ASN A 483 -21.91 -0.03 5.90
C ASN A 483 -21.02 -1.27 6.01
N PRO A 484 -20.28 -1.45 7.12
CA PRO A 484 -19.33 -2.55 7.28
C PRO A 484 -20.03 -3.92 7.29
N PRO A 485 -19.33 -5.01 6.91
CA PRO A 485 -19.81 -6.37 7.13
C PRO A 485 -20.16 -6.60 8.61
N ALA A 486 -21.28 -7.28 8.88
CA ALA A 486 -21.88 -7.33 10.21
C ALA A 486 -21.17 -8.25 11.22
N SER A 487 -20.24 -9.09 10.78
CA SER A 487 -19.75 -10.22 11.58
C SER A 487 -18.25 -10.27 11.85
N LEU A 488 -17.48 -9.21 11.47
CA LEU A 488 -16.03 -9.20 11.58
C LEU A 488 -15.46 -9.31 13.00
N GLY A 489 -16.24 -9.02 14.04
CA GLY A 489 -15.80 -9.16 15.44
C GLY A 489 -15.87 -10.59 15.98
N GLY A 490 -16.88 -11.38 15.55
CA GLY A 490 -17.07 -12.78 15.97
C GLY A 490 -16.39 -13.78 15.03
N ASP A 491 -16.38 -13.47 13.76
CA ASP A 491 -15.84 -14.32 12.69
C ASP A 491 -14.34 -14.17 12.52
N PHE A 492 -13.73 -13.14 13.10
CA PHE A 492 -12.30 -12.92 13.04
C PHE A 492 -11.51 -14.07 13.70
N ARG A 493 -11.99 -14.59 14.83
CA ARG A 493 -11.47 -15.82 15.43
C ARG A 493 -11.67 -17.03 14.52
N THR A 494 -12.74 -17.05 13.76
CA THR A 494 -13.06 -18.13 12.82
C THR A 494 -12.28 -18.00 11.52
N LEU A 495 -12.04 -16.78 11.05
CA LEU A 495 -11.11 -16.52 9.95
C LEU A 495 -9.68 -16.90 10.35
N GLY A 496 -9.25 -16.62 11.58
CA GLY A 496 -7.98 -17.09 12.13
C GLY A 496 -7.89 -18.61 12.15
N TRP A 497 -8.97 -19.27 12.56
CA TRP A 497 -9.04 -20.74 12.53
C TRP A 497 -9.05 -21.31 11.10
N LEU A 498 -9.83 -20.73 10.18
CA LEU A 498 -9.84 -21.08 8.76
C LEU A 498 -8.48 -20.83 8.11
N GLN A 499 -7.84 -19.74 8.46
CA GLN A 499 -6.49 -19.39 8.07
C GLN A 499 -5.47 -20.46 8.51
N HIS A 500 -5.46 -20.79 9.79
CA HIS A 500 -4.55 -21.76 10.36
C HIS A 500 -4.76 -23.17 9.74
N ARG A 501 -6.01 -23.54 9.46
CA ARG A 501 -6.38 -24.82 8.84
C ARG A 501 -6.22 -24.85 7.32
N LEU A 502 -6.53 -23.76 6.62
CA LEU A 502 -6.56 -23.72 5.15
C LEU A 502 -5.35 -23.04 4.53
N GLN A 503 -4.47 -22.41 5.35
CA GLN A 503 -3.32 -21.62 4.90
C GLN A 503 -3.71 -20.60 3.79
N LEU A 504 -4.94 -20.04 3.88
CA LEU A 504 -5.46 -19.11 2.87
C LEU A 504 -4.56 -17.90 2.70
N PHE A 505 -3.98 -17.40 3.79
CA PHE A 505 -3.05 -16.27 3.71
C PHE A 505 -1.61 -16.68 3.34
N ALA A 506 -1.19 -17.93 3.60
CA ALA A 506 0.07 -18.41 3.03
C ALA A 506 0.03 -18.37 1.49
N ALA A 507 -1.15 -18.62 0.89
CA ALA A 507 -1.36 -18.41 -0.52
C ALA A 507 -1.33 -16.91 -0.91
N LEU A 508 -1.72 -15.99 -0.01
CA LEU A 508 -1.64 -14.55 -0.20
C LEU A 508 -0.20 -14.03 -0.06
N THR A 509 0.60 -14.61 0.83
CA THR A 509 2.03 -14.28 0.94
C THR A 509 2.87 -14.80 -0.22
N GLU A 510 2.33 -15.69 -1.07
CA GLU A 510 2.94 -16.08 -2.35
C GLU A 510 2.64 -15.07 -3.48
N LEU A 511 1.72 -14.13 -3.26
CA LEU A 511 1.36 -13.08 -4.23
C LEU A 511 2.29 -11.85 -4.18
N TRP A 512 3.03 -11.71 -3.05
CA TRP A 512 3.93 -10.56 -2.79
C TRP A 512 5.40 -10.93 -2.85
#